data_7f9dbf6fc946846d1cb11dd60ef6843d
#
_entry.id   7f9dbf6fc946846d1cb11dd60ef6843d
#
_cell.length_a   1.000
_cell.length_b   1.000
_cell.length_c   1.000
_cell.angle_alpha   90.00
_cell.angle_beta   90.00
_cell.angle_gamma   90.00
#
_symmetry.space_group_name_H-M   'P 1'
#
loop_
_entity.id
_entity.type
_entity.pdbx_description
1 polymer ?
#
loop_
_entity_poly.entity_id
_entity_poly.type
_entity_poly.pdbx_seq_one_letter_code
_entity_poly.pdbx_strand_id
1 'polypeptide(L)'
;MIGADAIIKCLEEEGVSTVFGYPGVAICPFFNSILDSDIKTVLIRTEQNAAHAASGVARMTGRPGVCAVTSGPGATNVITGIATAFADSIPLICITGQVNSELLGSDVFQEADITGAVESFVKYSYLVKNVNDIPRVFREAFYIANTGRKGPVLIDIPIDIQNATIKNFHYPEEVNLRTYKPTVKGHAVQIKKVIRELEKAKRPIICAGGGVLLSEAEEELRAFAEEHRIPVVSTMMGIGVMPTEHPLYYGMVGNNGKAYANRAMNESDLLIMVGARVADLSLIHICEPTR
;
A
#
# COMPACT_ATOMS: atom_id res chain seq x y z
N MET A 1 5.87 -21.00 -22.37
CA MET A 1 4.67 -20.72 -21.57
C MET A 1 3.97 -19.50 -22.13
N ILE A 2 2.68 -19.32 -21.86
CA ILE A 2 1.97 -18.07 -22.22
C ILE A 2 2.16 -16.99 -21.16
N GLY A 3 1.78 -15.75 -21.50
CA GLY A 3 1.89 -14.61 -20.57
C GLY A 3 1.12 -14.81 -19.28
N ALA A 4 -0.06 -15.43 -19.32
CA ALA A 4 -0.83 -15.78 -18.13
C ALA A 4 -0.06 -16.71 -17.18
N ASP A 5 0.62 -17.75 -17.69
CA ASP A 5 1.48 -18.62 -16.87
C ASP A 5 2.66 -17.84 -16.25
N ALA A 6 3.22 -16.90 -17.02
CA ALA A 6 4.29 -16.06 -16.54
C ALA A 6 3.83 -15.14 -15.38
N ILE A 7 2.59 -14.61 -15.45
CA ILE A 7 2.00 -13.84 -14.36
C ILE A 7 1.90 -14.70 -13.09
N ILE A 8 1.39 -15.92 -13.20
CA ILE A 8 1.27 -16.83 -12.06
C ILE A 8 2.63 -17.09 -11.43
N LYS A 9 3.65 -17.40 -12.25
CA LYS A 9 5.02 -17.57 -11.74
C LYS A 9 5.56 -16.33 -11.03
N CYS A 10 5.29 -15.13 -11.53
CA CYS A 10 5.68 -13.91 -10.84
C CYS A 10 5.01 -13.78 -9.47
N LEU A 11 3.73 -14.16 -9.36
CA LEU A 11 3.02 -14.16 -8.07
C LEU A 11 3.59 -15.19 -7.09
N GLU A 12 4.00 -16.38 -7.59
CA GLU A 12 4.67 -17.40 -6.78
C GLU A 12 6.04 -16.94 -6.28
N GLU A 13 6.85 -16.29 -7.13
CA GLU A 13 8.15 -15.69 -6.75
C GLU A 13 8.01 -14.60 -5.67
N GLU A 14 6.91 -13.85 -5.66
CA GLU A 14 6.61 -12.86 -4.62
C GLU A 14 5.91 -13.47 -3.37
N GLY A 15 5.71 -14.79 -3.36
CA GLY A 15 5.13 -15.52 -2.24
C GLY A 15 3.64 -15.24 -2.02
N VAL A 16 2.92 -14.94 -3.09
CA VAL A 16 1.47 -14.72 -3.06
C VAL A 16 0.76 -16.05 -2.83
N SER A 17 0.01 -16.15 -1.74
CA SER A 17 -0.76 -17.36 -1.41
C SER A 17 -2.24 -17.26 -1.76
N THR A 18 -2.74 -16.06 -2.00
CA THR A 18 -4.18 -15.84 -2.23
C THR A 18 -4.41 -14.67 -3.17
N VAL A 19 -5.27 -14.86 -4.16
CA VAL A 19 -5.77 -13.83 -5.07
C VAL A 19 -7.28 -13.71 -4.91
N PHE A 20 -7.76 -12.49 -4.76
CA PHE A 20 -9.18 -12.17 -4.73
C PHE A 20 -9.61 -11.65 -6.09
N GLY A 21 -10.71 -12.13 -6.64
CA GLY A 21 -11.09 -11.62 -7.94
C GLY A 21 -12.43 -12.07 -8.46
N TYR A 22 -12.76 -11.57 -9.63
CA TYR A 22 -13.94 -11.95 -10.40
C TYR A 22 -13.54 -12.15 -11.87
N PRO A 23 -13.72 -13.36 -12.41
CA PRO A 23 -13.37 -13.65 -13.80
C PRO A 23 -14.28 -12.90 -14.78
N GLY A 24 -13.73 -12.55 -15.92
CA GLY A 24 -14.40 -11.99 -17.08
C GLY A 24 -13.53 -12.20 -18.32
N VAL A 25 -14.08 -11.92 -19.50
CA VAL A 25 -13.44 -12.30 -20.77
C VAL A 25 -11.98 -11.84 -20.86
N ALA A 26 -11.69 -10.59 -20.54
CA ALA A 26 -10.36 -10.01 -20.71
C ALA A 26 -9.33 -10.50 -19.67
N ILE A 27 -9.73 -11.30 -18.67
CA ILE A 27 -8.84 -11.86 -17.64
C ILE A 27 -8.96 -13.40 -17.54
N CYS A 28 -9.76 -14.02 -18.41
CA CYS A 28 -9.92 -15.49 -18.44
C CYS A 28 -8.59 -16.26 -18.56
N PRO A 29 -7.60 -15.86 -19.37
CA PRO A 29 -6.34 -16.60 -19.44
C PRO A 29 -5.63 -16.66 -18.09
N PHE A 30 -5.61 -15.57 -17.33
CA PHE A 30 -5.06 -15.54 -15.97
C PHE A 30 -5.78 -16.53 -15.04
N PHE A 31 -7.14 -16.48 -15.02
CA PHE A 31 -7.92 -17.40 -14.17
C PHE A 31 -7.83 -18.87 -14.61
N ASN A 32 -7.52 -19.14 -15.86
CA ASN A 32 -7.24 -20.49 -16.32
C ASN A 32 -5.86 -20.96 -15.82
N SER A 33 -4.82 -20.15 -15.99
CA SER A 33 -3.45 -20.51 -15.57
C SER A 33 -3.31 -20.66 -14.05
N ILE A 34 -4.06 -19.91 -13.24
CA ILE A 34 -3.96 -19.98 -11.77
C ILE A 34 -4.48 -21.31 -11.21
N LEU A 35 -5.33 -22.03 -11.95
CA LEU A 35 -5.86 -23.34 -11.55
C LEU A 35 -4.76 -24.41 -11.41
N ASP A 36 -3.66 -24.25 -12.12
CA ASP A 36 -2.51 -25.16 -12.10
C ASP A 36 -1.44 -24.77 -11.05
N SER A 37 -1.77 -23.82 -10.15
CA SER A 37 -0.88 -23.33 -9.10
C SER A 37 -1.43 -23.60 -7.70
N ASP A 38 -0.58 -23.48 -6.68
CA ASP A 38 -0.98 -23.57 -5.27
C ASP A 38 -1.61 -22.25 -4.74
N ILE A 39 -1.74 -21.23 -5.57
CA ILE A 39 -2.33 -19.95 -5.18
C ILE A 39 -3.84 -20.10 -5.02
N LYS A 40 -4.33 -19.85 -3.83
CA LYS A 40 -5.77 -19.90 -3.55
C LYS A 40 -6.51 -18.76 -4.23
N THR A 41 -7.47 -19.09 -5.08
CA THR A 41 -8.39 -18.11 -5.66
C THR A 41 -9.64 -17.98 -4.80
N VAL A 42 -9.97 -16.74 -4.41
CA VAL A 42 -11.21 -16.42 -3.69
C VAL A 42 -12.12 -15.62 -4.62
N LEU A 43 -13.20 -16.25 -5.04
CA LEU A 43 -14.20 -15.60 -5.89
C LEU A 43 -14.97 -14.56 -5.09
N ILE A 44 -14.93 -13.30 -5.55
CA ILE A 44 -15.63 -12.17 -4.96
C ILE A 44 -16.66 -11.64 -5.97
N ARG A 45 -17.90 -11.51 -5.54
CA ARG A 45 -19.01 -11.15 -6.45
C ARG A 45 -19.07 -9.67 -6.84
N THR A 46 -18.22 -8.83 -6.25
CA THR A 46 -18.10 -7.40 -6.56
C THR A 46 -16.63 -7.03 -6.57
N GLU A 47 -16.12 -6.51 -7.65
CA GLU A 47 -14.69 -6.23 -7.84
C GLU A 47 -14.14 -5.24 -6.80
N GLN A 48 -14.95 -4.28 -6.39
CA GLN A 48 -14.62 -3.39 -5.26
C GLN A 48 -14.24 -4.18 -4.00
N ASN A 49 -15.01 -5.22 -3.68
CA ASN A 49 -14.76 -6.06 -2.52
C ASN A 49 -13.51 -6.93 -2.70
N ALA A 50 -13.12 -7.27 -3.93
CA ALA A 50 -11.86 -7.97 -4.19
C ALA A 50 -10.67 -7.12 -3.75
N ALA A 51 -10.65 -5.83 -4.11
CA ALA A 51 -9.61 -4.90 -3.68
C ALA A 51 -9.62 -4.68 -2.16
N HIS A 52 -10.80 -4.58 -1.53
CA HIS A 52 -10.90 -4.46 -0.07
C HIS A 52 -10.44 -5.72 0.66
N ALA A 53 -10.78 -6.93 0.16
CA ALA A 53 -10.32 -8.18 0.75
C ALA A 53 -8.79 -8.33 0.64
N ALA A 54 -8.23 -8.03 -0.52
CA ALA A 54 -6.78 -7.99 -0.72
C ALA A 54 -6.10 -6.96 0.21
N SER A 55 -6.68 -5.77 0.35
CA SER A 55 -6.22 -4.76 1.32
C SER A 55 -6.29 -5.29 2.76
N GLY A 56 -7.30 -6.07 3.12
CA GLY A 56 -7.41 -6.73 4.42
C GLY A 56 -6.25 -7.69 4.70
N VAL A 57 -5.89 -8.52 3.72
CA VAL A 57 -4.72 -9.40 3.82
C VAL A 57 -3.44 -8.60 4.01
N ALA A 58 -3.26 -7.52 3.23
CA ALA A 58 -2.08 -6.68 3.35
C ALA A 58 -1.95 -6.02 4.73
N ARG A 59 -3.06 -5.59 5.33
CA ARG A 59 -3.09 -5.03 6.70
C ARG A 59 -2.67 -6.04 7.76
N MET A 60 -3.05 -7.30 7.59
CA MET A 60 -2.76 -8.36 8.55
C MET A 60 -1.36 -8.96 8.40
N THR A 61 -0.82 -8.97 7.18
CA THR A 61 0.45 -9.65 6.86
C THR A 61 1.63 -8.72 6.65
N GLY A 62 1.39 -7.41 6.46
CA GLY A 62 2.41 -6.44 6.06
C GLY A 62 2.91 -6.60 4.61
N ARG A 63 2.43 -7.62 3.87
CA ARG A 63 2.80 -7.92 2.49
C ARG A 63 1.75 -7.41 1.51
N PRO A 64 2.09 -7.16 0.23
CA PRO A 64 1.11 -6.74 -0.75
C PRO A 64 -0.03 -7.76 -0.93
N GLY A 65 -1.28 -7.30 -0.79
CA GLY A 65 -2.44 -8.08 -1.17
C GLY A 65 -2.65 -8.04 -2.68
N VAL A 66 -3.27 -9.06 -3.26
CA VAL A 66 -3.45 -9.16 -4.71
C VAL A 66 -4.92 -9.34 -5.06
N CYS A 67 -5.41 -8.54 -5.99
CA CYS A 67 -6.71 -8.74 -6.63
C CYS A 67 -6.59 -8.76 -8.16
N ALA A 68 -7.46 -9.54 -8.82
CA ALA A 68 -7.50 -9.67 -10.27
C ALA A 68 -8.93 -9.56 -10.79
N VAL A 69 -9.15 -8.69 -11.79
CA VAL A 69 -10.47 -8.39 -12.34
C VAL A 69 -10.41 -8.15 -13.84
N THR A 70 -11.57 -8.22 -14.50
CA THR A 70 -11.68 -8.00 -15.95
C THR A 70 -11.62 -6.50 -16.31
N SER A 71 -11.64 -6.22 -17.62
CA SER A 71 -11.67 -4.86 -18.19
C SER A 71 -13.00 -4.13 -17.97
N GLY A 72 -13.05 -2.87 -18.40
CA GLY A 72 -14.26 -2.06 -18.42
C GLY A 72 -14.87 -1.89 -17.03
N PRO A 73 -16.14 -2.30 -16.84
CA PRO A 73 -16.81 -2.16 -15.55
C PRO A 73 -16.13 -2.94 -14.43
N GLY A 74 -15.48 -4.07 -14.71
CA GLY A 74 -14.69 -4.80 -13.71
C GLY A 74 -13.51 -4.00 -13.22
N ALA A 75 -12.77 -3.36 -14.12
CA ALA A 75 -11.63 -2.51 -13.78
C ALA A 75 -12.08 -1.22 -13.06
N THR A 76 -13.15 -0.56 -13.51
CA THR A 76 -13.61 0.67 -12.86
C THR A 76 -14.18 0.42 -11.46
N ASN A 77 -14.77 -0.75 -11.21
CA ASN A 77 -15.30 -1.11 -9.89
C ASN A 77 -14.22 -1.24 -8.80
N VAL A 78 -12.97 -1.53 -9.13
CA VAL A 78 -11.89 -1.62 -8.11
C VAL A 78 -11.36 -0.26 -7.65
N ILE A 79 -11.68 0.84 -8.34
CA ILE A 79 -11.14 2.18 -8.05
C ILE A 79 -11.34 2.57 -6.59
N THR A 80 -12.52 2.36 -6.02
CA THR A 80 -12.80 2.67 -4.61
C THR A 80 -11.87 1.92 -3.66
N GLY A 81 -11.63 0.64 -3.91
CA GLY A 81 -10.72 -0.16 -3.09
C GLY A 81 -9.25 0.29 -3.22
N ILE A 82 -8.83 0.64 -4.45
CA ILE A 82 -7.51 1.21 -4.73
C ILE A 82 -7.35 2.56 -4.00
N ALA A 83 -8.32 3.46 -4.12
CA ALA A 83 -8.30 4.77 -3.47
C ALA A 83 -8.23 4.64 -1.94
N THR A 84 -8.97 3.70 -1.35
CA THR A 84 -8.91 3.39 0.08
C THR A 84 -7.53 2.88 0.49
N ALA A 85 -6.94 1.95 -0.27
CA ALA A 85 -5.61 1.43 -0.01
C ALA A 85 -4.54 2.54 -0.12
N PHE A 86 -4.67 3.45 -1.09
CA PHE A 86 -3.78 4.60 -1.25
C PHE A 86 -3.90 5.57 -0.06
N ALA A 87 -5.12 5.91 0.34
CA ALA A 87 -5.37 6.79 1.48
C ALA A 87 -4.75 6.23 2.77
N ASP A 88 -4.85 4.93 3.01
CA ASP A 88 -4.36 4.27 4.21
C ASP A 88 -2.91 3.75 4.08
N SER A 89 -2.25 3.97 2.94
CA SER A 89 -0.88 3.52 2.67
C SER A 89 -0.73 1.99 2.73
N ILE A 90 -1.70 1.26 2.20
CA ILE A 90 -1.72 -0.20 2.19
C ILE A 90 -1.16 -0.73 0.87
N PRO A 91 -0.17 -1.64 0.89
CA PRO A 91 0.37 -2.22 -0.31
C PRO A 91 -0.65 -3.16 -0.97
N LEU A 92 -0.99 -2.85 -2.22
CA LEU A 92 -1.97 -3.59 -3.00
C LEU A 92 -1.46 -3.74 -4.44
N ILE A 93 -1.55 -4.92 -5.00
CA ILE A 93 -1.36 -5.18 -6.42
C ILE A 93 -2.74 -5.45 -7.03
N CYS A 94 -3.16 -4.56 -7.92
CA CYS A 94 -4.40 -4.73 -8.66
C CYS A 94 -4.07 -5.11 -10.10
N ILE A 95 -4.46 -6.30 -10.51
CA ILE A 95 -4.29 -6.81 -11.87
C ILE A 95 -5.61 -6.63 -12.60
N THR A 96 -5.60 -5.89 -13.70
CA THR A 96 -6.76 -5.73 -14.57
C THR A 96 -6.49 -6.40 -15.91
N GLY A 97 -7.46 -7.15 -16.41
CA GLY A 97 -7.48 -7.55 -17.80
C GLY A 97 -7.84 -6.35 -18.67
N GLN A 98 -7.36 -6.32 -19.91
CA GLN A 98 -7.68 -5.28 -20.87
C GLN A 98 -8.06 -5.89 -22.21
N VAL A 99 -8.74 -5.13 -23.04
CA VAL A 99 -9.04 -5.51 -24.43
C VAL A 99 -7.74 -5.77 -25.21
N ASN A 100 -7.86 -6.35 -26.41
CA ASN A 100 -6.69 -6.60 -27.26
C ASN A 100 -5.88 -5.31 -27.47
N SER A 101 -4.55 -5.40 -27.38
CA SER A 101 -3.65 -4.24 -27.46
C SER A 101 -3.79 -3.43 -28.75
N GLU A 102 -4.16 -4.05 -29.87
CA GLU A 102 -4.40 -3.39 -31.14
C GLU A 102 -5.69 -2.55 -31.16
N LEU A 103 -6.60 -2.81 -30.22
CA LEU A 103 -7.91 -2.12 -30.12
C LEU A 103 -7.88 -0.98 -29.10
N LEU A 104 -6.80 -0.79 -28.38
CA LEU A 104 -6.69 0.27 -27.38
C LEU A 104 -6.85 1.65 -27.99
N GLY A 105 -7.72 2.46 -27.41
CA GLY A 105 -8.06 3.81 -27.90
C GLY A 105 -9.10 3.82 -29.03
N SER A 106 -9.73 2.68 -29.31
CA SER A 106 -10.76 2.55 -30.37
C SER A 106 -12.19 2.58 -29.83
N ASP A 107 -12.39 2.81 -28.54
CA ASP A 107 -13.69 2.85 -27.85
C ASP A 107 -14.51 1.55 -28.06
N VAL A 108 -13.83 0.42 -27.98
CA VAL A 108 -14.47 -0.90 -28.13
C VAL A 108 -15.18 -1.34 -26.85
N PHE A 109 -16.04 -2.35 -26.99
CA PHE A 109 -16.83 -2.89 -25.88
C PHE A 109 -15.94 -3.27 -24.68
N GLN A 110 -16.28 -2.75 -23.50
CA GLN A 110 -15.55 -2.93 -22.24
C GLN A 110 -14.12 -2.41 -22.23
N GLU A 111 -13.73 -1.54 -23.14
CA GLU A 111 -12.50 -0.76 -22.98
C GLU A 111 -12.70 0.31 -21.90
N ALA A 112 -11.68 0.48 -21.06
CA ALA A 112 -11.56 1.60 -20.13
C ALA A 112 -10.10 1.96 -19.96
N ASP A 113 -9.77 3.25 -20.01
CA ASP A 113 -8.45 3.74 -19.60
C ASP A 113 -8.36 3.71 -18.06
N ILE A 114 -8.17 2.52 -17.53
CA ILE A 114 -8.06 2.32 -16.09
C ILE A 114 -6.75 2.90 -15.53
N THR A 115 -5.68 2.91 -16.33
CA THR A 115 -4.39 3.46 -15.91
C THR A 115 -4.47 4.96 -15.67
N GLY A 116 -5.14 5.69 -16.57
CA GLY A 116 -5.43 7.12 -16.39
C GLY A 116 -6.44 7.38 -15.27
N ALA A 117 -7.49 6.55 -15.16
CA ALA A 117 -8.53 6.73 -14.15
C ALA A 117 -8.01 6.60 -12.71
N VAL A 118 -7.00 5.77 -12.46
CA VAL A 118 -6.44 5.57 -11.12
C VAL A 118 -5.19 6.40 -10.81
N GLU A 119 -4.68 7.19 -11.73
CA GLU A 119 -3.40 7.90 -11.60
C GLU A 119 -3.25 8.65 -10.26
N SER A 120 -4.32 9.27 -9.78
CA SER A 120 -4.34 9.99 -8.50
C SER A 120 -4.39 9.09 -7.25
N PHE A 121 -4.63 7.79 -7.41
CA PHE A 121 -4.88 6.85 -6.32
C PHE A 121 -3.91 5.68 -6.28
N VAL A 122 -2.88 5.67 -7.11
CA VAL A 122 -1.84 4.64 -7.14
C VAL A 122 -0.46 5.23 -6.96
N LYS A 123 0.48 4.42 -6.53
CA LYS A 123 1.90 4.80 -6.56
C LYS A 123 2.45 4.74 -7.97
N TYR A 124 1.99 3.77 -8.74
CA TYR A 124 2.30 3.59 -10.15
C TYR A 124 1.24 2.74 -10.84
N SER A 125 1.10 2.92 -12.16
CA SER A 125 0.26 2.08 -13.01
C SER A 125 1.06 1.62 -14.24
N TYR A 126 0.89 0.35 -14.61
CA TYR A 126 1.50 -0.25 -15.78
C TYR A 126 0.44 -0.67 -16.78
N LEU A 127 0.62 -0.32 -18.05
CA LEU A 127 -0.03 -0.98 -19.18
C LEU A 127 1.01 -1.86 -19.88
N VAL A 128 0.85 -3.17 -19.79
CA VAL A 128 1.81 -4.15 -20.32
C VAL A 128 1.59 -4.33 -21.80
N LYS A 129 2.52 -3.88 -22.63
CA LYS A 129 2.44 -3.97 -24.11
C LYS A 129 3.30 -5.07 -24.71
N ASN A 130 4.16 -5.71 -23.92
CA ASN A 130 5.03 -6.78 -24.39
C ASN A 130 5.07 -7.91 -23.35
N VAL A 131 4.81 -9.14 -23.78
CA VAL A 131 4.80 -10.31 -22.90
C VAL A 131 6.13 -10.52 -22.15
N ASN A 132 7.26 -10.15 -22.77
CA ASN A 132 8.58 -10.28 -22.14
C ASN A 132 8.82 -9.27 -21.00
N ASP A 133 7.98 -8.23 -20.87
CA ASP A 133 8.06 -7.26 -19.79
C ASP A 133 7.37 -7.74 -18.50
N ILE A 134 6.52 -8.78 -18.56
CA ILE A 134 5.74 -9.27 -17.42
C ILE A 134 6.63 -9.49 -16.18
N PRO A 135 7.74 -10.26 -16.22
CA PRO A 135 8.53 -10.50 -15.02
C PRO A 135 9.10 -9.22 -14.40
N ARG A 136 9.60 -8.31 -15.24
CA ARG A 136 10.12 -7.01 -14.79
C ARG A 136 9.04 -6.15 -14.17
N VAL A 137 7.88 -6.03 -14.84
CA VAL A 137 6.76 -5.20 -14.36
C VAL A 137 6.24 -5.70 -13.00
N PHE A 138 6.08 -7.01 -12.84
CA PHE A 138 5.64 -7.56 -11.56
C PHE A 138 6.66 -7.31 -10.45
N ARG A 139 7.94 -7.54 -10.71
CA ARG A 139 9.00 -7.27 -9.74
C ARG A 139 9.04 -5.81 -9.30
N GLU A 140 8.97 -4.90 -10.27
CA GLU A 140 8.90 -3.45 -10.01
C GLU A 140 7.64 -3.07 -9.23
N ALA A 141 6.48 -3.62 -9.61
CA ALA A 141 5.19 -3.33 -8.97
C ALA A 141 5.18 -3.73 -7.48
N PHE A 142 5.63 -4.94 -7.16
CA PHE A 142 5.74 -5.40 -5.77
C PHE A 142 6.75 -4.57 -4.98
N TYR A 143 7.89 -4.24 -5.56
CA TYR A 143 8.87 -3.36 -4.94
C TYR A 143 8.29 -1.96 -4.65
N ILE A 144 7.63 -1.33 -5.64
CA ILE A 144 7.02 -0.01 -5.48
C ILE A 144 5.90 -0.06 -4.42
N ALA A 145 5.04 -1.08 -4.46
CA ALA A 145 3.94 -1.20 -3.52
C ALA A 145 4.42 -1.30 -2.06
N ASN A 146 5.53 -2.01 -1.81
CA ASN A 146 5.98 -2.39 -0.48
C ASN A 146 7.12 -1.52 0.09
N THR A 147 7.67 -0.58 -0.67
CA THR A 147 8.79 0.26 -0.21
C THR A 147 8.40 1.74 -0.08
N GLY A 148 9.18 2.51 0.69
CA GLY A 148 8.84 3.89 1.03
C GLY A 148 7.48 3.98 1.72
N ARG A 149 6.67 4.99 1.40
CA ARG A 149 5.26 4.96 1.79
C ARG A 149 4.57 3.86 1.00
N LYS A 150 4.12 2.79 1.67
CA LYS A 150 3.41 1.68 1.03
C LYS A 150 2.13 2.17 0.33
N GLY A 151 1.67 1.46 -0.68
CA GLY A 151 0.46 1.85 -1.42
C GLY A 151 0.19 0.97 -2.64
N PRO A 152 -0.95 1.19 -3.31
CA PRO A 152 -1.38 0.36 -4.43
C PRO A 152 -0.57 0.62 -5.70
N VAL A 153 -0.44 -0.43 -6.49
CA VAL A 153 0.06 -0.42 -7.87
C VAL A 153 -0.94 -1.18 -8.75
N LEU A 154 -1.26 -0.62 -9.91
CA LEU A 154 -2.11 -1.25 -10.91
C LEU A 154 -1.24 -1.84 -12.03
N ILE A 155 -1.62 -3.04 -12.51
CA ILE A 155 -1.02 -3.69 -13.67
C ILE A 155 -2.14 -4.06 -14.63
N ASP A 156 -2.25 -3.33 -15.72
CA ASP A 156 -3.26 -3.53 -16.77
C ASP A 156 -2.67 -4.35 -17.90
N ILE A 157 -3.30 -5.50 -18.24
CA ILE A 157 -2.69 -6.51 -19.12
C ILE A 157 -3.68 -6.90 -20.22
N PRO A 158 -3.45 -6.47 -21.48
CA PRO A 158 -4.27 -6.87 -22.61
C PRO A 158 -4.34 -8.40 -22.79
N ILE A 159 -5.51 -8.88 -23.24
CA ILE A 159 -5.78 -10.33 -23.37
C ILE A 159 -4.84 -11.03 -24.38
N ASP A 160 -4.43 -10.33 -25.44
CA ASP A 160 -3.45 -10.85 -26.40
C ASP A 160 -2.07 -11.03 -25.77
N ILE A 161 -1.66 -10.14 -24.87
CA ILE A 161 -0.41 -10.27 -24.10
C ILE A 161 -0.49 -11.42 -23.10
N GLN A 162 -1.64 -11.65 -22.46
CA GLN A 162 -1.84 -12.83 -21.60
C GLN A 162 -1.71 -14.14 -22.38
N ASN A 163 -2.13 -14.17 -23.65
CA ASN A 163 -2.06 -15.33 -24.53
C ASN A 163 -0.75 -15.44 -25.32
N ALA A 164 0.04 -14.37 -25.38
CA ALA A 164 1.31 -14.38 -26.12
C ALA A 164 2.35 -15.29 -25.46
N THR A 165 3.24 -15.87 -26.28
CA THR A 165 4.28 -16.78 -25.79
C THR A 165 5.51 -16.02 -25.32
N ILE A 166 5.91 -16.24 -24.08
CA ILE A 166 7.22 -15.87 -23.55
C ILE A 166 8.21 -17.02 -23.73
N LYS A 167 9.33 -16.74 -24.38
CA LYS A 167 10.33 -17.78 -24.70
C LYS A 167 11.28 -18.04 -23.53
N ASN A 168 11.76 -16.98 -22.91
CA ASN A 168 12.74 -17.03 -21.82
C ASN A 168 12.16 -16.29 -20.61
N PHE A 169 11.58 -17.02 -19.67
CA PHE A 169 11.14 -16.43 -18.40
C PHE A 169 12.35 -16.27 -17.48
N HIS A 170 12.56 -15.06 -17.01
CA HIS A 170 13.55 -14.73 -16.00
C HIS A 170 12.95 -13.70 -15.05
N TYR A 171 12.82 -14.03 -13.77
CA TYR A 171 12.36 -13.11 -12.76
C TYR A 171 13.55 -12.33 -12.20
N PRO A 172 13.54 -10.96 -12.23
CA PRO A 172 14.69 -10.18 -11.79
C PRO A 172 14.91 -10.27 -10.28
N GLU A 173 16.15 -10.49 -9.86
CA GLU A 173 16.53 -10.48 -8.44
C GLU A 173 16.50 -9.06 -7.87
N GLU A 174 16.98 -8.08 -8.63
CA GLU A 174 17.10 -6.68 -8.21
C GLU A 174 16.17 -5.75 -8.99
N VAL A 175 15.71 -4.71 -8.32
CA VAL A 175 14.96 -3.61 -8.93
C VAL A 175 15.81 -2.36 -9.01
N ASN A 176 16.00 -1.83 -10.22
CA ASN A 176 16.72 -0.58 -10.44
C ASN A 176 15.84 0.43 -11.19
N LEU A 177 15.05 1.18 -10.43
CA LEU A 177 14.21 2.24 -10.98
C LEU A 177 14.94 3.58 -10.93
N ARG A 178 15.07 4.22 -12.09
CA ARG A 178 15.81 5.49 -12.22
C ARG A 178 15.19 6.61 -11.37
N THR A 179 13.88 6.65 -11.29
CA THR A 179 13.12 7.76 -10.68
C THR A 179 12.56 7.43 -9.30
N TYR A 180 12.58 6.16 -8.89
CA TYR A 180 12.05 5.71 -7.61
C TYR A 180 13.15 5.16 -6.71
N LYS A 181 13.59 5.97 -5.74
CA LYS A 181 14.62 5.62 -4.76
C LYS A 181 14.13 6.02 -3.37
N PRO A 182 13.43 5.14 -2.65
CA PRO A 182 12.92 5.44 -1.33
C PRO A 182 14.06 5.71 -0.35
N THR A 183 13.92 6.77 0.47
CA THR A 183 14.88 7.10 1.51
C THR A 183 14.70 6.16 2.69
N VAL A 184 15.74 5.39 3.01
CA VAL A 184 15.75 4.41 4.11
C VAL A 184 16.63 4.83 5.29
N LYS A 185 17.34 5.95 5.18
CA LYS A 185 18.21 6.48 6.24
C LYS A 185 17.80 7.90 6.62
N GLY A 186 17.66 8.14 7.91
CA GLY A 186 17.39 9.46 8.46
C GLY A 186 18.58 10.41 8.24
N HIS A 187 18.28 11.72 8.12
CA HIS A 187 19.31 12.74 7.94
C HIS A 187 19.94 13.11 9.29
N ALA A 188 21.21 12.72 9.51
CA ALA A 188 21.89 12.85 10.79
C ALA A 188 21.86 14.28 11.41
N VAL A 189 21.97 15.32 10.58
CA VAL A 189 21.92 16.72 11.08
C VAL A 189 20.52 17.08 11.59
N GLN A 190 19.45 16.59 10.91
CA GLN A 190 18.07 16.83 11.36
C GLN A 190 17.79 16.05 12.65
N ILE A 191 18.24 14.81 12.77
CA ILE A 191 18.12 14.01 14.00
C ILE A 191 18.78 14.74 15.17
N LYS A 192 20.01 15.26 14.98
CA LYS A 192 20.69 16.06 16.02
C LYS A 192 19.91 17.31 16.42
N LYS A 193 19.17 17.96 15.52
CA LYS A 193 18.30 19.08 15.85
C LYS A 193 17.13 18.64 16.72
N VAL A 194 16.48 17.51 16.36
CA VAL A 194 15.38 16.94 17.17
C VAL A 194 15.85 16.65 18.59
N ILE A 195 17.02 16.01 18.75
CA ILE A 195 17.59 15.70 20.06
C ILE A 195 17.80 16.99 20.89
N ARG A 196 18.37 18.03 20.28
CA ARG A 196 18.56 19.31 20.98
C ARG A 196 17.27 19.99 21.44
N GLU A 197 16.19 19.86 20.65
CA GLU A 197 14.89 20.40 21.05
C GLU A 197 14.27 19.51 22.15
N LEU A 198 14.48 18.20 22.09
CA LEU A 198 14.01 17.29 23.14
C LEU A 198 14.70 17.56 24.48
N GLU A 199 16.01 17.85 24.48
CA GLU A 199 16.76 18.23 25.71
C GLU A 199 16.24 19.50 26.39
N LYS A 200 15.60 20.40 25.66
CA LYS A 200 15.01 21.65 26.16
C LYS A 200 13.56 21.49 26.62
N ALA A 201 12.87 20.52 26.04
CA ALA A 201 11.45 20.32 26.27
C ALA A 201 11.17 19.89 27.71
N LYS A 202 10.11 20.44 28.29
CA LYS A 202 9.63 20.09 29.64
C LYS A 202 8.45 19.10 29.59
N ARG A 203 7.70 19.13 28.53
CA ARG A 203 6.50 18.29 28.32
C ARG A 203 6.49 17.73 26.88
N PRO A 204 7.51 16.98 26.48
CA PRO A 204 7.53 16.36 25.17
C PRO A 204 6.44 15.29 25.07
N ILE A 205 5.88 15.09 23.87
CA ILE A 205 4.94 14.00 23.58
C ILE A 205 5.23 13.40 22.19
N ILE A 206 5.07 12.09 22.06
CA ILE A 206 5.17 11.40 20.78
C ILE A 206 3.77 11.14 20.24
N CYS A 207 3.51 11.53 18.99
CA CYS A 207 2.32 11.13 18.24
C CYS A 207 2.72 10.08 17.21
N ALA A 208 2.38 8.82 17.48
CA ALA A 208 2.70 7.68 16.63
C ALA A 208 1.56 7.40 15.63
N GLY A 209 1.91 7.25 14.36
CA GLY A 209 0.98 6.90 13.30
C GLY A 209 1.21 5.51 12.72
N GLY A 210 0.41 5.13 11.73
CA GLY A 210 0.49 3.83 11.06
C GLY A 210 1.84 3.54 10.38
N GLY A 211 2.63 4.58 10.10
CA GLY A 211 3.97 4.40 9.54
C GLY A 211 4.93 3.65 10.47
N VAL A 212 4.72 3.70 11.79
CA VAL A 212 5.52 2.92 12.75
C VAL A 212 5.25 1.43 12.56
N LEU A 213 3.98 1.01 12.53
CA LEU A 213 3.57 -0.38 12.29
C LEU A 213 3.99 -0.88 10.90
N LEU A 214 3.83 -0.04 9.86
CA LEU A 214 4.22 -0.39 8.49
C LEU A 214 5.73 -0.54 8.31
N SER A 215 6.53 0.03 9.22
CA SER A 215 8.00 -0.08 9.25
C SER A 215 8.49 -1.11 10.27
N GLU A 216 7.56 -1.78 10.99
CA GLU A 216 7.89 -2.75 12.04
C GLU A 216 8.82 -2.16 13.12
N ALA A 217 8.59 -0.87 13.48
CA ALA A 217 9.44 -0.08 14.38
C ALA A 217 8.76 0.23 15.73
N GLU A 218 7.75 -0.55 16.12
CA GLU A 218 7.03 -0.36 17.39
C GLU A 218 7.88 -0.66 18.62
N GLU A 219 8.81 -1.61 18.53
CA GLU A 219 9.70 -1.93 19.63
C GLU A 219 10.72 -0.83 19.88
N GLU A 220 11.32 -0.26 18.82
CA GLU A 220 12.25 0.86 18.91
C GLU A 220 11.54 2.12 19.43
N LEU A 221 10.29 2.38 18.98
CA LEU A 221 9.51 3.50 19.50
C LEU A 221 9.22 3.32 20.99
N ARG A 222 8.85 2.13 21.40
CA ARG A 222 8.58 1.81 22.81
C ARG A 222 9.80 2.00 23.68
N ALA A 223 10.94 1.40 23.28
CA ALA A 223 12.19 1.51 24.00
C ALA A 223 12.61 2.99 24.16
N PHE A 224 12.49 3.78 23.10
CA PHE A 224 12.78 5.21 23.14
C PHE A 224 11.86 5.97 24.10
N ALA A 225 10.55 5.68 24.05
CA ALA A 225 9.56 6.33 24.93
C ALA A 225 9.80 5.98 26.41
N GLU A 226 10.12 4.72 26.70
CA GLU A 226 10.40 4.22 28.04
C GLU A 226 11.69 4.83 28.63
N GLU A 227 12.78 4.80 27.86
CA GLU A 227 14.09 5.33 28.27
C GLU A 227 14.00 6.82 28.63
N HIS A 228 13.28 7.59 27.82
CA HIS A 228 13.15 9.03 28.02
C HIS A 228 11.88 9.45 28.78
N ARG A 229 11.05 8.49 29.19
CA ARG A 229 9.76 8.69 29.89
C ARG A 229 8.83 9.66 29.16
N ILE A 230 8.76 9.55 27.83
CA ILE A 230 7.93 10.42 26.99
C ILE A 230 6.57 9.78 26.78
N PRO A 231 5.46 10.48 27.09
CA PRO A 231 4.12 9.98 26.77
C PRO A 231 3.93 9.76 25.27
N VAL A 232 3.15 8.73 24.92
CA VAL A 232 2.81 8.38 23.54
C VAL A 232 1.30 8.48 23.35
N VAL A 233 0.90 9.18 22.30
CA VAL A 233 -0.45 9.14 21.75
C VAL A 233 -0.41 8.56 20.34
N SER A 234 -1.52 8.03 19.86
CA SER A 234 -1.55 7.47 18.50
C SER A 234 -2.63 8.10 17.63
N THR A 235 -2.39 8.13 16.33
CA THR A 235 -3.47 8.29 15.35
C THR A 235 -4.31 7.01 15.27
N MET A 236 -5.47 7.04 14.61
CA MET A 236 -6.28 5.83 14.38
C MET A 236 -5.44 4.70 13.74
N MET A 237 -4.63 5.00 12.73
CA MET A 237 -3.76 4.02 12.05
C MET A 237 -2.54 3.61 12.88
N GLY A 238 -2.26 4.31 13.98
CA GLY A 238 -1.18 4.00 14.92
C GLY A 238 -1.64 3.19 16.14
N ILE A 239 -2.92 2.82 16.23
CA ILE A 239 -3.42 1.95 17.30
C ILE A 239 -2.68 0.60 17.21
N GLY A 240 -2.07 0.18 18.32
CA GLY A 240 -1.24 -1.02 18.40
C GLY A 240 0.27 -0.75 18.51
N VAL A 241 0.74 0.49 18.27
CA VAL A 241 2.16 0.84 18.46
C VAL A 241 2.65 0.69 19.90
N MET A 242 1.73 0.78 20.87
CA MET A 242 1.98 0.57 22.29
C MET A 242 0.90 -0.36 22.86
N PRO A 243 1.22 -1.22 23.84
CA PRO A 243 0.20 -1.94 24.58
C PRO A 243 -0.80 -0.97 25.23
N THR A 244 -2.09 -1.32 25.20
CA THR A 244 -3.15 -0.44 25.71
C THR A 244 -2.98 -0.06 27.19
N GLU A 245 -2.47 -0.98 28.00
CA GLU A 245 -2.27 -0.80 29.45
C GLU A 245 -0.90 -0.19 29.80
N HIS A 246 -0.12 0.21 28.79
CA HIS A 246 1.19 0.78 29.05
C HIS A 246 1.09 2.16 29.72
N PRO A 247 1.82 2.44 30.82
CA PRO A 247 1.66 3.66 31.60
C PRO A 247 1.98 4.95 30.82
N LEU A 248 2.79 4.89 29.77
CA LEU A 248 3.09 6.01 28.89
C LEU A 248 2.13 6.13 27.70
N TYR A 249 1.21 5.18 27.49
CA TYR A 249 0.27 5.26 26.38
C TYR A 249 -1.04 5.95 26.77
N TYR A 250 -1.28 7.12 26.19
CA TYR A 250 -2.45 7.94 26.49
C TYR A 250 -3.61 7.72 25.51
N GLY A 251 -3.45 6.79 24.56
CA GLY A 251 -4.51 6.42 23.64
C GLY A 251 -4.55 7.25 22.36
N MET A 252 -5.66 7.11 21.63
CA MET A 252 -5.86 7.73 20.33
C MET A 252 -6.22 9.21 20.47
N VAL A 253 -5.64 10.04 19.60
CA VAL A 253 -5.97 11.46 19.40
C VAL A 253 -6.87 11.68 18.19
N GLY A 254 -7.45 12.85 18.07
CA GLY A 254 -8.33 13.27 16.97
C GLY A 254 -9.77 13.50 17.42
N ASN A 255 -10.68 13.75 16.46
CA ASN A 255 -12.09 14.06 16.75
C ASN A 255 -12.81 12.96 17.55
N ASN A 256 -12.46 11.70 17.27
CA ASN A 256 -12.99 10.53 17.97
C ASN A 256 -12.00 9.98 19.01
N GLY A 257 -10.96 10.75 19.34
CA GLY A 257 -9.92 10.37 20.30
C GLY A 257 -10.34 10.56 21.75
N LYS A 258 -9.44 10.17 22.66
CA LYS A 258 -9.65 10.36 24.09
C LYS A 258 -9.41 11.83 24.48
N ALA A 259 -10.31 12.41 25.27
CA ALA A 259 -10.21 13.83 25.69
C ALA A 259 -8.87 14.13 26.41
N TYR A 260 -8.40 13.21 27.26
CA TYR A 260 -7.12 13.37 27.95
C TYR A 260 -5.91 13.22 27.02
N ALA A 261 -5.98 12.40 25.97
CA ALA A 261 -4.92 12.29 24.96
C ALA A 261 -4.81 13.59 24.14
N ASN A 262 -5.96 14.13 23.69
CA ASN A 262 -6.02 15.43 23.00
C ASN A 262 -5.49 16.56 23.90
N ARG A 263 -5.87 16.57 25.19
CA ARG A 263 -5.36 17.57 26.16
C ARG A 263 -3.85 17.46 26.33
N ALA A 264 -3.32 16.24 26.52
CA ALA A 264 -1.88 16.03 26.70
C ALA A 264 -1.09 16.54 25.47
N MET A 265 -1.61 16.31 24.28
CA MET A 265 -1.00 16.80 23.05
C MET A 265 -1.04 18.34 22.96
N ASN A 266 -2.17 18.98 23.31
CA ASN A 266 -2.30 20.44 23.29
C ASN A 266 -1.45 21.14 24.36
N GLU A 267 -1.23 20.50 25.50
CA GLU A 267 -0.42 21.05 26.60
C GLU A 267 1.07 20.74 26.46
N SER A 268 1.46 19.98 25.44
CA SER A 268 2.87 19.67 25.17
C SER A 268 3.62 20.90 24.67
N ASP A 269 4.90 20.99 25.00
CA ASP A 269 5.79 22.03 24.48
C ASP A 269 6.68 21.53 23.32
N LEU A 270 6.67 20.21 23.09
CA LEU A 270 7.31 19.57 21.93
C LEU A 270 6.48 18.37 21.49
N LEU A 271 6.01 18.40 20.24
CA LEU A 271 5.32 17.29 19.59
C LEU A 271 6.25 16.60 18.60
N ILE A 272 6.55 15.32 18.86
CA ILE A 272 7.35 14.45 17.96
C ILE A 272 6.39 13.56 17.17
N MET A 273 6.22 13.82 15.88
CA MET A 273 5.36 13.02 15.02
C MET A 273 6.17 11.92 14.32
N VAL A 274 5.83 10.65 14.58
CA VAL A 274 6.51 9.49 14.02
C VAL A 274 5.53 8.66 13.19
N GLY A 275 5.78 8.54 11.89
CA GLY A 275 4.92 7.76 11.00
C GLY A 275 3.47 8.24 10.89
N ALA A 276 3.18 9.47 11.31
CA ALA A 276 1.86 10.07 11.30
C ALA A 276 1.69 11.06 10.15
N ARG A 277 0.44 11.24 9.70
CA ARG A 277 0.05 12.32 8.78
C ARG A 277 -0.87 13.29 9.51
N VAL A 278 -0.70 14.58 9.23
CA VAL A 278 -1.66 15.59 9.66
C VAL A 278 -2.82 15.58 8.67
N ALA A 279 -3.95 15.06 9.11
CA ALA A 279 -5.17 14.95 8.31
C ALA A 279 -6.36 15.48 9.10
N ASP A 280 -7.35 15.94 8.37
CA ASP A 280 -8.57 16.60 8.86
C ASP A 280 -9.30 15.84 10.00
N LEU A 281 -9.46 14.53 9.88
CA LEU A 281 -10.11 13.72 10.91
C LEU A 281 -9.23 13.39 12.14
N SER A 282 -7.94 13.64 12.08
CA SER A 282 -7.03 13.20 13.14
C SER A 282 -6.37 14.34 13.90
N LEU A 283 -5.71 15.24 13.22
CA LEU A 283 -4.77 16.17 13.85
C LEU A 283 -4.90 17.62 13.40
N ILE A 284 -5.54 17.92 12.26
CA ILE A 284 -5.51 19.27 11.69
C ILE A 284 -6.15 20.30 12.62
N HIS A 285 -7.22 19.93 13.33
CA HIS A 285 -7.90 20.81 14.28
C HIS A 285 -7.20 20.89 15.65
N ILE A 286 -6.23 20.02 15.89
CA ILE A 286 -5.47 19.98 17.14
C ILE A 286 -4.08 20.59 16.96
N CYS A 287 -3.54 20.47 15.75
CA CYS A 287 -2.21 20.95 15.39
C CYS A 287 -2.25 22.16 14.45
N GLU A 288 -3.33 22.93 14.44
CA GLU A 288 -3.33 24.17 13.70
C GLU A 288 -2.22 25.05 14.26
N PRO A 289 -1.21 25.45 13.46
CA PRO A 289 -0.15 26.30 13.96
C PRO A 289 -0.79 27.63 14.33
N THR A 290 -1.09 27.80 15.56
CA THR A 290 -1.35 29.11 16.10
C THR A 290 -0.07 29.90 15.99
N ARG A 291 0.01 30.70 14.90
CA ARG A 291 0.91 31.83 14.57
C ARG A 291 2.30 31.83 15.21
#